data_02ad2b617e73efd1738ca1ea14f375f6
#
_entry.id   02ad2b617e73efd1738ca1ea14f375f6
#
_cell.length_a   1.000
_cell.length_b   1.000
_cell.length_c   1.000
_cell.angle_alpha   90.00
_cell.angle_beta   90.00
_cell.angle_gamma   90.00
#
_symmetry.space_group_name_H-M   'P 1'
#
loop_
_entity.id
_entity.type
_entity.pdbx_description
1 polymer ?
#
loop_
_entity_poly.entity_id
_entity_poly.type
_entity_poly.pdbx_seq_one_letter_code
_entity_poly.pdbx_strand_id
1 'polypeptide(L)'
;MRFMRLVPGLVIAAFMAAILAIWLPAQSSPETRPVAPQAVEMVYGGVSAFGDLPVSEFQPVAGWSFNYNVNPDIVVTSTVTGTVTTANSMAVLATGGANQSAQVSTVRALRYTPGQGGVARFTAIFTDCAEDSYQEIGLGDTVDGFFFGCDDNGQFGVMRRQNGTDFWTYQSDWNQGDSTPMDDLLDITKGNVYQIKYQWLGYGSIRFYIENPDSGDFEMVHNIKYANSHTVPSIFNPTLPIMARVANLTNTTSITMQTPSAIAGIDGKVNGPEPIHPFTLYRTQKAGKTGITTETNIMTIRNNATFQSKTNRVRVRIEALSFFGEGTGSNTVTVQGIKNATLGGTPSYTEYSSNASVVSYDTAGTTVSGGDIVFSFELGREIGYVENLEAFGIELAPGETLTISVESASTIAPDLALTWLELF
;
A
#
# COMPACT_ATOMS: atom_id res chain seq x y z
N MET A 1 -1.44 73.73 -63.90
CA MET A 1 -2.88 73.47 -63.70
C MET A 1 -3.17 72.03 -64.13
N ARG A 2 -3.31 71.09 -63.20
CA ARG A 2 -3.82 69.74 -63.46
C ARG A 2 -5.03 69.51 -62.56
N PHE A 3 -6.18 69.49 -63.21
CA PHE A 3 -7.45 69.16 -62.58
C PHE A 3 -7.43 67.67 -62.16
N MET A 4 -7.64 67.48 -60.89
CA MET A 4 -7.87 66.13 -60.34
C MET A 4 -9.37 65.80 -60.51
N ARG A 5 -9.71 64.86 -61.41
CA ARG A 5 -11.10 64.37 -61.57
C ARG A 5 -11.42 63.44 -60.37
N LEU A 6 -12.36 63.87 -59.53
CA LEU A 6 -12.99 62.99 -58.54
C LEU A 6 -13.83 61.94 -59.31
N VAL A 7 -13.59 60.69 -58.90
CA VAL A 7 -14.36 59.54 -59.46
C VAL A 7 -15.67 59.41 -58.73
N PRO A 8 -16.81 59.43 -59.46
CA PRO A 8 -18.14 59.45 -58.83
C PRO A 8 -18.51 58.21 -58.04
N GLY A 9 -17.70 57.14 -58.10
CA GLY A 9 -18.00 55.84 -57.42
C GLY A 9 -17.81 55.86 -55.89
N LEU A 10 -17.02 56.79 -55.35
CA LEU A 10 -16.70 56.77 -53.91
C LEU A 10 -17.79 57.39 -53.03
N VAL A 11 -18.59 58.27 -53.59
CA VAL A 11 -19.68 58.94 -52.84
C VAL A 11 -20.92 58.03 -52.68
N ILE A 12 -21.18 57.15 -53.66
CA ILE A 12 -22.30 56.19 -53.58
C ILE A 12 -22.02 55.07 -52.56
N ALA A 13 -20.76 54.64 -52.42
CA ALA A 13 -20.35 53.65 -51.43
C ALA A 13 -20.47 54.16 -49.99
N ALA A 14 -20.14 55.45 -49.77
CA ALA A 14 -20.25 56.06 -48.43
C ALA A 14 -21.74 56.25 -48.00
N PHE A 15 -22.62 56.55 -48.95
CA PHE A 15 -24.03 56.74 -48.68
C PHE A 15 -24.78 55.41 -48.46
N MET A 16 -24.37 54.32 -49.13
CA MET A 16 -24.95 53.01 -48.91
C MET A 16 -24.46 52.43 -47.53
N ALA A 17 -23.26 52.69 -47.11
CA ALA A 17 -22.78 52.29 -45.80
C ALA A 17 -23.50 53.00 -44.64
N ALA A 18 -23.85 54.26 -44.83
CA ALA A 18 -24.60 55.02 -43.83
C ALA A 18 -26.08 54.62 -43.73
N ILE A 19 -26.70 54.18 -44.82
CA ILE A 19 -28.10 53.70 -44.83
C ILE A 19 -28.21 52.29 -44.28
N LEU A 20 -27.17 51.42 -44.45
CA LEU A 20 -27.16 50.10 -43.88
C LEU A 20 -26.95 50.11 -42.36
N ALA A 21 -26.27 51.12 -41.81
CA ALA A 21 -26.03 51.26 -40.38
C ALA A 21 -27.27 51.70 -39.59
N ILE A 22 -28.27 52.25 -40.24
CA ILE A 22 -29.52 52.73 -39.59
C ILE A 22 -30.58 51.60 -39.48
N TRP A 23 -30.40 50.50 -40.18
CA TRP A 23 -31.38 49.39 -40.23
C TRP A 23 -30.91 48.06 -39.64
N LEU A 24 -29.78 48.02 -38.92
CA LEU A 24 -29.44 46.88 -38.09
C LEU A 24 -30.17 47.05 -36.76
N PRO A 25 -31.12 46.15 -36.42
CA PRO A 25 -31.64 46.13 -35.06
C PRO A 25 -30.47 45.95 -34.09
N ALA A 26 -30.47 46.75 -33.03
CA ALA A 26 -29.51 46.57 -31.94
C ALA A 26 -29.50 45.09 -31.55
N GLN A 27 -28.38 44.40 -31.83
CA GLN A 27 -28.18 43.08 -31.24
C GLN A 27 -28.21 43.29 -29.75
N SER A 28 -29.29 42.87 -29.10
CA SER A 28 -29.28 42.66 -27.66
C SER A 28 -28.06 41.82 -27.35
N SER A 29 -27.18 42.33 -26.48
CA SER A 29 -26.14 41.52 -25.89
C SER A 29 -26.75 40.16 -25.48
N PRO A 30 -26.13 39.04 -25.77
CA PRO A 30 -26.65 37.77 -25.30
C PRO A 30 -26.84 37.89 -23.81
N GLU A 31 -28.09 37.91 -23.36
CA GLU A 31 -28.40 37.66 -21.97
C GLU A 31 -27.66 36.35 -21.62
N THR A 32 -26.68 36.43 -20.78
CA THR A 32 -26.13 35.27 -20.10
C THR A 32 -27.29 34.71 -19.26
N ARG A 33 -28.14 33.89 -19.89
CA ARG A 33 -29.00 33.02 -19.09
C ARG A 33 -28.11 32.28 -18.13
N PRO A 34 -28.37 32.36 -16.83
CA PRO A 34 -27.72 31.46 -15.92
C PRO A 34 -27.99 30.05 -16.44
N VAL A 35 -26.95 29.38 -16.90
CA VAL A 35 -27.04 27.94 -17.23
C VAL A 35 -27.51 27.31 -15.94
N ALA A 36 -28.75 26.86 -15.91
CA ALA A 36 -29.23 26.06 -14.80
C ALA A 36 -28.20 24.95 -14.61
N PRO A 37 -27.76 24.66 -13.38
CA PRO A 37 -26.86 23.56 -13.16
C PRO A 37 -27.51 22.35 -13.82
N GLN A 38 -26.85 21.83 -14.87
CA GLN A 38 -27.28 20.57 -15.45
C GLN A 38 -27.17 19.57 -14.34
N ALA A 39 -28.29 19.04 -13.89
CA ALA A 39 -28.27 17.85 -13.07
C ALA A 39 -27.46 16.82 -13.87
N VAL A 40 -26.32 16.41 -13.35
CA VAL A 40 -25.59 15.29 -13.93
C VAL A 40 -26.51 14.11 -13.71
N GLU A 41 -27.22 13.71 -14.76
CA GLU A 41 -27.99 12.50 -14.76
C GLU A 41 -26.94 11.36 -14.61
N MET A 42 -26.87 10.79 -13.44
CA MET A 42 -26.01 9.64 -13.20
C MET A 42 -26.57 8.46 -13.99
N VAL A 43 -26.01 8.26 -15.18
CA VAL A 43 -26.27 7.06 -15.94
C VAL A 43 -25.64 5.92 -15.19
N TYR A 44 -26.40 4.94 -14.76
CA TYR A 44 -25.99 3.74 -14.02
C TYR A 44 -24.81 2.96 -14.65
N GLY A 45 -24.33 3.32 -15.81
CA GLY A 45 -23.17 2.75 -16.50
C GLY A 45 -21.81 3.34 -16.12
N GLY A 46 -21.74 4.26 -15.15
CA GLY A 46 -20.52 4.96 -14.78
C GLY A 46 -20.09 4.83 -13.32
N VAL A 47 -20.70 3.93 -12.55
CA VAL A 47 -20.30 3.64 -11.16
C VAL A 47 -19.62 2.29 -11.05
N SER A 48 -18.70 2.15 -10.08
CA SER A 48 -18.07 0.86 -9.76
C SER A 48 -19.11 -0.12 -9.19
N ALA A 49 -18.75 -1.40 -9.05
CA ALA A 49 -19.61 -2.42 -8.40
C ALA A 49 -19.99 -2.05 -6.95
N PHE A 50 -19.35 -1.04 -6.36
CA PHE A 50 -19.60 -0.55 -5.00
C PHE A 50 -20.24 0.86 -5.02
N GLY A 51 -20.86 1.28 -6.13
CA GLY A 51 -21.54 2.57 -6.24
C GLY A 51 -20.63 3.81 -6.33
N ASP A 52 -19.30 3.64 -6.41
CA ASP A 52 -18.36 4.75 -6.53
C ASP A 52 -18.38 5.33 -7.94
N LEU A 53 -18.52 6.65 -8.08
CA LEU A 53 -18.25 7.33 -9.34
C LEU A 53 -16.74 7.18 -9.66
N PRO A 54 -16.36 6.70 -10.87
CA PRO A 54 -14.95 6.53 -11.24
C PRO A 54 -14.30 7.88 -11.60
N VAL A 55 -14.36 8.82 -10.67
CA VAL A 55 -13.68 10.12 -10.75
C VAL A 55 -12.26 10.05 -10.20
N SER A 56 -11.93 8.99 -9.46
CA SER A 56 -10.59 8.65 -9.02
C SER A 56 -10.30 7.19 -9.35
N GLU A 57 -9.04 6.89 -9.64
CA GLU A 57 -8.58 5.53 -9.91
C GLU A 57 -8.10 4.89 -8.61
N PHE A 58 -8.71 3.75 -8.24
CA PHE A 58 -8.23 2.97 -7.10
C PHE A 58 -6.98 2.19 -7.50
N GLN A 59 -5.87 2.43 -6.81
CA GLN A 59 -4.62 1.73 -7.02
C GLN A 59 -4.37 0.72 -5.89
N PRO A 60 -4.52 -0.59 -6.14
CA PRO A 60 -4.29 -1.62 -5.15
C PRO A 60 -2.81 -1.71 -4.79
N VAL A 61 -2.49 -1.82 -3.50
CA VAL A 61 -1.13 -1.92 -2.97
C VAL A 61 -0.94 -3.16 -2.13
N ALA A 62 -1.89 -3.50 -1.26
CA ALA A 62 -1.82 -4.63 -0.35
C ALA A 62 -3.17 -5.34 -0.28
N GLY A 63 -3.16 -6.65 -0.08
CA GLY A 63 -4.40 -7.41 0.03
C GLY A 63 -4.14 -8.89 0.22
N TRP A 64 -5.21 -9.65 0.41
CA TRP A 64 -5.20 -11.11 0.45
C TRP A 64 -6.42 -11.73 -0.20
N SER A 65 -6.27 -12.97 -0.59
CA SER A 65 -7.35 -13.93 -0.86
C SER A 65 -6.85 -15.32 -0.49
N PHE A 66 -7.74 -16.19 -0.02
CA PHE A 66 -7.37 -17.50 0.51
C PHE A 66 -7.93 -18.64 -0.34
N ASN A 67 -7.92 -18.48 -1.66
CA ASN A 67 -8.43 -19.47 -2.62
C ASN A 67 -7.68 -20.81 -2.57
N TYR A 68 -6.43 -20.79 -2.14
CA TYR A 68 -5.57 -21.98 -2.04
C TYR A 68 -5.16 -22.25 -0.59
N ASN A 69 -4.37 -21.37 0.00
CA ASN A 69 -3.82 -21.50 1.36
C ASN A 69 -3.43 -20.13 1.93
N VAL A 70 -2.87 -20.15 3.13
CA VAL A 70 -2.15 -18.99 3.70
C VAL A 70 -0.78 -18.93 3.03
N ASN A 71 -0.59 -17.99 2.11
CA ASN A 71 0.67 -17.80 1.41
C ASN A 71 1.59 -16.85 2.21
N PRO A 72 2.76 -17.30 2.69
CA PRO A 72 3.67 -16.49 3.51
C PRO A 72 4.32 -15.30 2.76
N ASP A 73 4.32 -15.31 1.44
CA ASP A 73 4.80 -14.15 0.63
C ASP A 73 3.78 -13.01 0.55
N ILE A 74 2.51 -13.31 0.85
CA ILE A 74 1.41 -12.35 0.81
C ILE A 74 1.03 -11.90 2.22
N VAL A 75 0.98 -12.84 3.18
CA VAL A 75 0.54 -12.58 4.55
C VAL A 75 1.50 -13.18 5.57
N VAL A 76 1.65 -12.49 6.68
CA VAL A 76 2.34 -13.00 7.88
C VAL A 76 1.29 -13.44 8.89
N THR A 77 1.48 -14.61 9.47
CA THR A 77 0.67 -15.11 10.57
C THR A 77 1.44 -15.02 11.89
N SER A 78 0.74 -14.70 12.96
CA SER A 78 1.27 -14.71 14.33
C SER A 78 0.24 -15.34 15.26
N THR A 79 0.66 -16.32 16.07
CA THR A 79 -0.23 -17.01 16.99
C THR A 79 0.42 -17.18 18.36
N VAL A 80 -0.42 -17.08 19.40
CA VAL A 80 -0.10 -17.54 20.74
C VAL A 80 -1.12 -18.60 21.07
N THR A 81 -0.79 -19.87 20.85
CA THR A 81 -1.64 -21.05 21.04
C THR A 81 -3.00 -21.04 20.26
N GLY A 82 -3.29 -19.95 19.54
CA GLY A 82 -4.39 -19.86 18.59
C GLY A 82 -4.01 -20.47 17.24
N THR A 83 -4.91 -20.45 16.29
CA THR A 83 -4.70 -21.00 14.94
C THR A 83 -5.12 -20.06 13.85
N VAL A 84 -4.36 -20.08 12.73
CA VAL A 84 -4.77 -19.53 11.44
C VAL A 84 -4.79 -20.65 10.43
N THR A 85 -5.96 -20.98 9.90
CA THR A 85 -6.17 -22.04 8.92
C THR A 85 -6.97 -21.51 7.73
N THR A 86 -7.23 -22.35 6.74
CA THR A 86 -8.11 -22.00 5.61
C THR A 86 -9.27 -22.98 5.52
N ALA A 87 -10.47 -22.46 5.30
CA ALA A 87 -11.67 -23.24 4.99
C ALA A 87 -12.60 -22.43 4.09
N ASN A 88 -13.23 -23.07 3.10
CA ASN A 88 -14.16 -22.43 2.17
C ASN A 88 -13.60 -21.16 1.49
N SER A 89 -12.32 -21.18 1.13
CA SER A 89 -11.60 -20.02 0.57
C SER A 89 -11.53 -18.80 1.49
N MET A 90 -11.57 -19.02 2.80
CA MET A 90 -11.43 -17.98 3.84
C MET A 90 -10.27 -18.34 4.76
N ALA A 91 -9.57 -17.33 5.27
CA ALA A 91 -8.77 -17.51 6.48
C ALA A 91 -9.71 -17.64 7.68
N VAL A 92 -9.41 -18.59 8.54
CA VAL A 92 -10.12 -18.86 9.79
C VAL A 92 -9.12 -18.64 10.92
N LEU A 93 -9.32 -17.56 11.67
CA LEU A 93 -8.56 -17.24 12.86
C LEU A 93 -9.36 -17.74 14.07
N ALA A 94 -8.75 -18.51 14.95
CA ALA A 94 -9.45 -19.08 16.10
C ALA A 94 -8.60 -19.08 17.36
N THR A 95 -9.28 -18.86 18.49
CA THR A 95 -8.77 -19.10 19.84
C THR A 95 -9.57 -20.26 20.47
N GLY A 96 -9.00 -20.97 21.42
CA GLY A 96 -9.67 -22.08 22.12
C GLY A 96 -9.68 -21.95 23.64
N GLY A 97 -9.08 -20.91 24.19
CA GLY A 97 -8.97 -20.70 25.64
C GLY A 97 -8.35 -19.37 26.00
N ALA A 98 -8.16 -19.14 27.30
CA ALA A 98 -7.57 -17.91 27.83
C ALA A 98 -6.12 -17.69 27.35
N ASN A 99 -5.73 -16.43 27.22
CA ASN A 99 -4.40 -15.97 26.77
C ASN A 99 -3.97 -16.52 25.42
N GLN A 100 -4.92 -16.74 24.52
CA GLN A 100 -4.66 -17.19 23.15
C GLN A 100 -4.90 -16.07 22.15
N SER A 101 -4.14 -16.08 21.06
CA SER A 101 -4.37 -15.16 19.95
C SER A 101 -4.00 -15.78 18.60
N ALA A 102 -4.66 -15.31 17.55
CA ALA A 102 -4.34 -15.59 16.17
C ALA A 102 -4.47 -14.31 15.35
N GLN A 103 -3.50 -14.07 14.49
CA GLN A 103 -3.43 -12.87 13.63
C GLN A 103 -2.97 -13.24 12.24
N VAL A 104 -3.51 -12.56 11.26
CA VAL A 104 -3.00 -12.49 9.89
C VAL A 104 -2.83 -11.02 9.50
N SER A 105 -1.73 -10.69 8.85
CA SER A 105 -1.49 -9.34 8.33
C SER A 105 -0.79 -9.41 6.97
N THR A 106 -1.02 -8.42 6.11
CA THR A 106 -0.33 -8.35 4.81
C THR A 106 1.16 -8.08 4.98
N VAL A 107 2.00 -8.76 4.20
CA VAL A 107 3.44 -8.46 4.08
C VAL A 107 3.65 -7.04 3.55
N ARG A 108 2.80 -6.63 2.60
CA ARG A 108 2.79 -5.28 2.05
C ARG A 108 1.92 -4.36 2.89
N ALA A 109 2.40 -3.15 3.16
CA ALA A 109 1.63 -2.09 3.78
C ALA A 109 1.15 -1.08 2.74
N LEU A 110 -0.02 -0.50 2.95
CA LEU A 110 -0.47 0.66 2.20
C LEU A 110 0.43 1.83 2.57
N ARG A 111 1.29 2.22 1.63
CA ARG A 111 2.16 3.37 1.77
C ARG A 111 1.35 4.64 1.63
N TYR A 112 1.36 5.46 2.67
CA TYR A 112 0.65 6.73 2.65
C TYR A 112 1.32 7.73 1.70
N THR A 113 0.51 8.37 0.86
CA THR A 113 0.94 9.46 -0.02
C THR A 113 0.25 10.74 0.40
N PRO A 114 0.97 11.77 0.89
CA PRO A 114 0.37 13.04 1.29
C PRO A 114 -0.46 13.68 0.17
N GLY A 115 -1.69 14.07 0.51
CA GLY A 115 -2.62 14.66 -0.45
C GLY A 115 -3.52 13.66 -1.19
N GLN A 116 -3.29 12.36 -1.02
CA GLN A 116 -4.17 11.29 -1.52
C GLN A 116 -4.88 10.59 -0.37
N GLY A 117 -6.04 9.98 -0.66
CA GLY A 117 -6.76 9.16 0.31
C GLY A 117 -6.22 7.73 0.36
N GLY A 118 -6.23 7.11 1.52
CA GLY A 118 -6.09 5.67 1.66
C GLY A 118 -7.47 5.02 1.77
N VAL A 119 -7.65 3.88 1.12
CA VAL A 119 -8.89 3.09 1.14
C VAL A 119 -8.55 1.64 1.42
N ALA A 120 -9.27 1.03 2.35
CA ALA A 120 -9.24 -0.42 2.56
C ALA A 120 -10.67 -0.97 2.46
N ARG A 121 -10.82 -2.11 1.75
CA ARG A 121 -12.06 -2.90 1.67
C ARG A 121 -11.74 -4.32 2.12
N PHE A 122 -12.57 -4.87 2.96
CA PHE A 122 -12.37 -6.22 3.47
C PHE A 122 -13.71 -6.84 3.89
N THR A 123 -13.71 -8.15 3.95
CA THR A 123 -14.88 -8.91 4.37
C THR A 123 -14.56 -9.65 5.66
N ALA A 124 -15.53 -9.74 6.55
CA ALA A 124 -15.39 -10.50 7.79
C ALA A 124 -16.71 -11.14 8.23
N ILE A 125 -16.56 -12.25 8.93
CA ILE A 125 -17.58 -12.91 9.76
C ILE A 125 -16.99 -12.95 11.15
N PHE A 126 -17.63 -12.31 12.12
CA PHE A 126 -17.22 -12.34 13.51
C PHE A 126 -18.00 -13.44 14.27
N THR A 127 -17.48 -13.92 15.37
CA THR A 127 -18.29 -14.53 16.43
C THR A 127 -18.96 -13.38 17.21
N ASP A 128 -20.08 -13.64 17.88
CA ASP A 128 -20.66 -12.66 18.81
C ASP A 128 -19.59 -12.09 19.74
N CYS A 129 -19.64 -10.80 19.99
CA CYS A 129 -18.69 -10.13 20.87
C CYS A 129 -18.81 -10.73 22.29
N ALA A 130 -17.69 -11.04 22.90
CA ALA A 130 -17.62 -11.62 24.22
C ALA A 130 -16.65 -10.81 25.11
N GLU A 131 -17.02 -10.66 26.37
CA GLU A 131 -16.15 -10.03 27.38
C GLU A 131 -14.79 -10.74 27.45
N ASP A 132 -13.76 -10.01 27.84
CA ASP A 132 -12.38 -10.51 27.94
C ASP A 132 -11.83 -11.12 26.63
N SER A 133 -12.28 -10.62 25.47
CA SER A 133 -11.77 -11.02 24.15
C SER A 133 -11.79 -9.88 23.16
N TYR A 134 -10.99 -10.01 22.10
CA TYR A 134 -10.93 -9.06 20.98
C TYR A 134 -11.14 -9.76 19.65
N GLN A 135 -11.83 -9.08 18.76
CA GLN A 135 -11.87 -9.42 17.34
C GLN A 135 -11.71 -8.12 16.58
N GLU A 136 -10.72 -8.01 15.75
CA GLU A 136 -10.44 -6.76 15.00
C GLU A 136 -9.98 -7.06 13.58
N ILE A 137 -10.50 -6.31 12.62
CA ILE A 137 -10.05 -6.33 11.22
C ILE A 137 -10.04 -4.92 10.66
N GLY A 138 -8.99 -4.57 9.92
CA GLY A 138 -8.90 -3.25 9.34
C GLY A 138 -7.53 -2.96 8.76
N LEU A 139 -7.25 -1.68 8.65
CA LEU A 139 -6.01 -1.14 8.13
C LEU A 139 -5.15 -0.66 9.29
N GLY A 140 -4.13 -1.42 9.65
CA GLY A 140 -3.27 -1.11 10.79
C GLY A 140 -2.50 -2.31 11.32
N ASP A 141 -1.86 -2.11 12.45
CA ASP A 141 -1.17 -3.12 13.23
C ASP A 141 -1.44 -2.94 14.74
N THR A 142 -0.59 -3.50 15.59
CA THR A 142 -0.73 -3.38 17.06
C THR A 142 -0.31 -2.01 17.61
N VAL A 143 0.14 -1.08 16.77
CA VAL A 143 0.63 0.25 17.18
C VAL A 143 -0.27 1.36 16.65
N ASP A 144 -0.60 1.34 15.36
CA ASP A 144 -1.39 2.36 14.69
C ASP A 144 -2.40 1.72 13.73
N GLY A 145 -3.59 2.30 13.61
CA GLY A 145 -4.56 1.83 12.64
C GLY A 145 -6.00 2.22 12.87
N PHE A 146 -6.86 1.68 11.99
CA PHE A 146 -8.30 1.87 11.96
C PHE A 146 -8.97 0.52 11.74
N PHE A 147 -9.92 0.15 12.58
CA PHE A 147 -10.49 -1.20 12.62
C PHE A 147 -12.00 -1.18 12.85
N PHE A 148 -12.66 -2.22 12.37
CA PHE A 148 -13.93 -2.69 12.87
C PHE A 148 -13.67 -3.87 13.80
N GLY A 149 -14.46 -4.04 14.83
CA GLY A 149 -14.30 -5.18 15.72
C GLY A 149 -15.07 -5.12 17.04
N CYS A 150 -14.77 -6.10 17.86
CA CYS A 150 -15.26 -6.22 19.23
C CYS A 150 -14.15 -5.90 20.23
N ASP A 151 -14.46 -5.13 21.23
CA ASP A 151 -13.57 -4.83 22.35
C ASP A 151 -13.67 -5.87 23.49
N ASP A 152 -12.87 -5.68 24.54
CA ASP A 152 -12.83 -6.56 25.71
C ASP A 152 -14.06 -6.43 26.64
N ASN A 153 -14.96 -5.48 26.39
CA ASN A 153 -16.25 -5.37 27.07
C ASN A 153 -17.38 -6.08 26.32
N GLY A 154 -17.06 -6.80 25.24
CA GLY A 154 -18.02 -7.49 24.40
C GLY A 154 -18.89 -6.56 23.55
N GLN A 155 -18.38 -5.40 23.15
CA GLN A 155 -19.10 -4.43 22.34
C GLN A 155 -18.50 -4.29 20.95
N PHE A 156 -19.37 -4.29 19.93
CA PHE A 156 -18.97 -4.04 18.54
C PHE A 156 -18.88 -2.56 18.24
N GLY A 157 -17.87 -2.18 17.45
CA GLY A 157 -17.68 -0.79 17.07
C GLY A 157 -16.57 -0.59 16.04
N VAL A 158 -16.18 0.67 15.93
CA VAL A 158 -14.99 1.10 15.17
C VAL A 158 -13.91 1.58 16.14
N MET A 159 -12.67 1.36 15.78
CA MET A 159 -11.53 1.69 16.62
C MET A 159 -10.47 2.45 15.83
N ARG A 160 -9.93 3.49 16.47
CA ARG A 160 -8.69 4.16 16.08
C ARG A 160 -7.61 3.80 17.10
N ARG A 161 -6.56 3.13 16.64
CA ARG A 161 -5.37 2.85 17.46
C ARG A 161 -4.29 3.88 17.17
N GLN A 162 -3.73 4.48 18.20
CA GLN A 162 -2.68 5.49 18.11
C GLN A 162 -1.56 5.14 19.09
N ASN A 163 -0.39 4.84 18.59
CA ASN A 163 0.78 4.48 19.39
C ASN A 163 0.47 3.42 20.48
N GLY A 164 -0.28 2.39 20.12
CA GLY A 164 -0.68 1.29 20.99
C GLY A 164 -1.85 1.60 21.94
N THR A 165 -2.47 2.78 21.83
CA THR A 165 -3.67 3.13 22.62
C THR A 165 -4.89 3.05 21.73
N ASP A 166 -5.92 2.34 22.20
CA ASP A 166 -7.16 2.09 21.50
C ASP A 166 -8.24 3.12 21.89
N PHE A 167 -8.88 3.70 20.89
CA PHE A 167 -9.99 4.64 21.02
C PHE A 167 -11.19 4.06 20.29
N TRP A 168 -12.11 3.46 21.05
CA TRP A 168 -13.31 2.85 20.54
C TRP A 168 -14.46 3.85 20.38
N THR A 169 -15.28 3.65 19.36
CA THR A 169 -16.61 4.23 19.20
C THR A 169 -17.56 3.09 18.90
N TYR A 170 -18.43 2.80 19.83
CA TYR A 170 -19.36 1.68 19.74
C TYR A 170 -20.47 1.95 18.73
N GLN A 171 -21.09 0.91 18.25
CA GLN A 171 -22.15 0.97 17.23
C GLN A 171 -23.26 1.94 17.65
N SER A 172 -23.68 1.94 18.92
CA SER A 172 -24.68 2.87 19.48
C SER A 172 -24.30 4.35 19.40
N ASP A 173 -23.01 4.66 19.27
CA ASP A 173 -22.47 6.01 19.24
C ASP A 173 -22.03 6.45 17.83
N TRP A 174 -22.36 5.68 16.82
CA TRP A 174 -22.03 6.04 15.45
C TRP A 174 -22.78 7.29 14.99
N ASN A 175 -22.12 8.15 14.22
CA ASN A 175 -22.59 9.52 13.96
C ASN A 175 -23.06 9.76 12.52
N GLN A 176 -23.26 8.70 11.74
CA GLN A 176 -23.76 8.76 10.37
C GLN A 176 -24.77 7.62 10.16
N GLY A 177 -25.68 7.78 9.21
CA GLY A 177 -26.74 6.79 8.96
C GLY A 177 -28.07 7.22 9.59
N ASP A 178 -28.62 8.33 9.09
CA ASP A 178 -29.74 9.04 9.76
C ASP A 178 -31.13 8.48 9.49
N SER A 179 -31.31 7.45 8.72
CA SER A 179 -32.69 7.05 8.39
C SER A 179 -32.90 5.58 8.11
N THR A 180 -31.86 4.81 7.91
CA THR A 180 -31.96 3.35 7.90
C THR A 180 -30.82 2.87 8.79
N PRO A 181 -31.14 2.50 9.99
CA PRO A 181 -30.11 2.12 10.92
C PRO A 181 -29.43 0.84 10.42
N MET A 182 -28.23 0.99 9.86
CA MET A 182 -27.33 -0.17 9.72
C MET A 182 -27.22 -0.92 11.04
N ASP A 183 -27.54 -0.24 12.15
CA ASP A 183 -27.67 -0.78 13.49
C ASP A 183 -28.69 -1.93 13.56
N ASP A 184 -29.81 -1.83 12.83
CA ASP A 184 -30.86 -2.85 12.81
C ASP A 184 -30.62 -3.92 11.71
N LEU A 185 -29.79 -3.61 10.72
CA LEU A 185 -29.53 -4.52 9.57
C LEU A 185 -28.25 -5.34 9.73
N LEU A 186 -27.30 -4.87 10.54
CA LEU A 186 -26.00 -5.48 10.68
C LEU A 186 -26.00 -6.69 11.61
N ASP A 187 -25.91 -7.88 11.03
CA ASP A 187 -25.58 -9.11 11.76
C ASP A 187 -24.08 -9.43 11.54
N ILE A 188 -23.24 -9.11 12.54
CA ILE A 188 -21.80 -9.34 12.46
C ILE A 188 -21.42 -10.82 12.35
N THR A 189 -22.33 -11.74 12.70
CA THR A 189 -22.12 -13.20 12.58
C THR A 189 -22.31 -13.70 11.17
N LYS A 190 -22.69 -12.83 10.24
CA LYS A 190 -22.78 -13.08 8.80
C LYS A 190 -21.63 -12.42 8.05
N GLY A 191 -21.47 -12.78 6.80
CA GLY A 191 -20.49 -12.16 5.91
C GLY A 191 -20.89 -10.75 5.56
N ASN A 192 -20.12 -9.76 6.02
CA ASN A 192 -20.32 -8.36 5.70
C ASN A 192 -19.09 -7.78 4.97
N VAL A 193 -19.33 -6.74 4.18
CA VAL A 193 -18.29 -6.00 3.46
C VAL A 193 -18.09 -4.65 4.13
N TYR A 194 -16.86 -4.39 4.54
CA TYR A 194 -16.47 -3.19 5.26
C TYR A 194 -15.52 -2.34 4.42
N GLN A 195 -15.58 -1.03 4.58
CA GLN A 195 -14.65 -0.09 3.95
C GLN A 195 -14.20 0.97 4.94
N ILE A 196 -12.90 1.30 4.91
CA ILE A 196 -12.31 2.42 5.64
C ILE A 196 -11.68 3.35 4.62
N LYS A 197 -12.02 4.66 4.69
CA LYS A 197 -11.37 5.73 3.92
C LYS A 197 -10.75 6.73 4.87
N TYR A 198 -9.51 7.14 4.62
CA TYR A 198 -8.85 8.13 5.45
C TYR A 198 -8.00 9.10 4.63
N GLN A 199 -7.97 10.34 5.07
CA GLN A 199 -6.99 11.34 4.66
C GLN A 199 -6.15 11.66 5.87
N TRP A 200 -4.90 11.21 5.88
CA TRP A 200 -4.13 11.42 7.10
C TRP A 200 -3.70 12.89 7.26
N LEU A 201 -2.71 13.40 6.52
CA LEU A 201 -2.07 14.70 6.77
C LEU A 201 -1.93 15.05 8.28
N GLY A 202 -1.97 14.03 9.14
CA GLY A 202 -1.97 14.11 10.59
C GLY A 202 -3.35 14.34 11.22
N TYR A 203 -4.22 15.11 10.59
CA TYR A 203 -5.47 15.60 11.18
C TYR A 203 -6.71 15.40 10.28
N GLY A 204 -6.58 14.64 9.21
CA GLY A 204 -7.68 14.36 8.29
C GLY A 204 -8.75 13.47 8.90
N SER A 205 -9.92 13.44 8.25
CA SER A 205 -11.04 12.59 8.68
C SER A 205 -10.81 11.12 8.39
N ILE A 206 -11.35 10.26 9.23
CA ILE A 206 -11.39 8.82 9.07
C ILE A 206 -12.85 8.40 8.97
N ARG A 207 -13.22 7.70 7.90
CA ARG A 207 -14.60 7.33 7.57
C ARG A 207 -14.72 5.83 7.48
N PHE A 208 -15.76 5.31 8.14
CA PHE A 208 -16.10 3.90 8.21
C PHE A 208 -17.40 3.63 7.47
N TYR A 209 -17.41 2.60 6.62
CA TYR A 209 -18.54 2.24 5.77
C TYR A 209 -18.82 0.75 5.87
N ILE A 210 -20.07 0.38 5.71
CA ILE A 210 -20.55 -1.01 5.60
C ILE A 210 -21.44 -1.08 4.36
N GLU A 211 -21.36 -2.18 3.61
CA GLU A 211 -22.25 -2.42 2.48
C GLU A 211 -23.67 -2.70 3.03
N ASN A 212 -24.64 -1.92 2.57
CA ASN A 212 -26.04 -2.14 2.90
C ASN A 212 -26.56 -3.38 2.15
N PRO A 213 -27.08 -4.40 2.86
CA PRO A 213 -27.52 -5.64 2.23
C PRO A 213 -28.72 -5.47 1.29
N ASP A 214 -29.51 -4.41 1.46
CA ASP A 214 -30.71 -4.16 0.63
C ASP A 214 -30.36 -3.45 -0.68
N SER A 215 -29.40 -2.51 -0.67
CA SER A 215 -29.03 -1.72 -1.84
C SER A 215 -27.74 -2.21 -2.53
N GLY A 216 -26.83 -2.84 -1.82
CA GLY A 216 -25.48 -3.19 -2.28
C GLY A 216 -24.51 -2.00 -2.33
N ASP A 217 -24.89 -0.83 -1.83
CA ASP A 217 -24.04 0.35 -1.76
C ASP A 217 -23.36 0.48 -0.40
N PHE A 218 -22.18 1.12 -0.38
CA PHE A 218 -21.52 1.45 0.87
C PHE A 218 -22.20 2.62 1.58
N GLU A 219 -22.67 2.39 2.78
CA GLU A 219 -23.18 3.44 3.67
C GLU A 219 -22.13 3.82 4.71
N MET A 220 -21.93 5.13 4.92
CA MET A 220 -21.03 5.63 5.94
C MET A 220 -21.71 5.53 7.30
N VAL A 221 -21.17 4.68 8.19
CA VAL A 221 -21.70 4.46 9.54
C VAL A 221 -21.06 5.39 10.56
N HIS A 222 -19.77 5.73 10.41
CA HIS A 222 -19.09 6.61 11.35
C HIS A 222 -18.03 7.48 10.65
N ASN A 223 -17.84 8.70 11.18
CA ASN A 223 -16.82 9.62 10.71
C ASN A 223 -16.11 10.28 11.90
N ILE A 224 -14.85 9.93 12.11
CA ILE A 224 -13.96 10.61 13.06
C ILE A 224 -13.50 11.92 12.45
N LYS A 225 -14.08 13.03 12.88
CA LYS A 225 -13.73 14.40 12.48
C LYS A 225 -12.59 14.87 13.37
N TYR A 226 -11.35 14.76 12.89
CA TYR A 226 -10.15 14.95 13.70
C TYR A 226 -9.58 16.38 13.65
N ALA A 227 -9.82 17.09 12.54
CA ALA A 227 -9.32 18.44 12.33
C ALA A 227 -9.90 19.45 13.35
N ASN A 228 -9.07 20.40 13.77
CA ASN A 228 -9.41 21.48 14.71
C ASN A 228 -9.90 21.03 16.11
N SER A 229 -9.59 19.78 16.48
CA SER A 229 -10.02 19.21 17.79
C SER A 229 -8.86 18.58 18.57
N HIS A 230 -7.72 18.34 17.93
CA HIS A 230 -6.59 17.64 18.52
C HIS A 230 -5.27 18.37 18.25
N THR A 231 -4.27 18.12 19.09
CA THR A 231 -2.92 18.71 18.99
C THR A 231 -1.85 17.71 18.56
N VAL A 232 -2.22 16.42 18.43
CA VAL A 232 -1.35 15.34 17.97
C VAL A 232 -2.00 14.64 16.75
N PRO A 233 -1.23 14.06 15.82
CA PRO A 233 -1.78 13.33 14.68
C PRO A 233 -2.68 12.17 15.10
N SER A 234 -3.66 11.81 14.26
CA SER A 234 -4.62 10.73 14.53
C SER A 234 -3.99 9.35 14.71
N ILE A 235 -2.90 9.11 14.02
CA ILE A 235 -1.98 7.96 14.14
C ILE A 235 -0.56 8.46 13.93
N PHE A 236 0.44 7.72 14.42
CA PHE A 236 1.83 8.16 14.34
C PHE A 236 2.57 7.64 13.09
N ASN A 237 2.14 6.51 12.56
CA ASN A 237 2.65 6.00 11.29
C ASN A 237 1.50 5.67 10.33
N PRO A 238 1.33 6.45 9.23
CA PRO A 238 0.22 6.28 8.29
C PRO A 238 0.44 5.19 7.23
N THR A 239 1.60 4.55 7.20
CA THR A 239 1.88 3.40 6.32
C THR A 239 1.42 2.14 7.04
N LEU A 240 0.30 1.57 6.61
CA LEU A 240 -0.47 0.58 7.36
C LEU A 240 -0.64 -0.72 6.56
N PRO A 241 -0.36 -1.91 7.15
CA PRO A 241 -0.81 -3.18 6.59
C PRO A 241 -2.32 -3.36 6.79
N ILE A 242 -2.92 -4.34 6.12
CA ILE A 242 -4.22 -4.87 6.52
C ILE A 242 -3.96 -5.93 7.58
N MET A 243 -4.75 -5.94 8.65
CA MET A 243 -4.63 -6.90 9.74
C MET A 243 -6.01 -7.41 10.16
N ALA A 244 -6.08 -8.70 10.44
CA ALA A 244 -7.18 -9.35 11.13
C ALA A 244 -6.62 -10.11 12.34
N ARG A 245 -7.29 -10.00 13.50
CA ARG A 245 -6.82 -10.58 14.76
C ARG A 245 -7.98 -11.01 15.64
N VAL A 246 -7.80 -12.14 16.30
CA VAL A 246 -8.63 -12.59 17.43
C VAL A 246 -7.74 -12.82 18.65
N ALA A 247 -8.22 -12.50 19.82
CA ALA A 247 -7.50 -12.75 21.07
C ALA A 247 -8.47 -12.96 22.24
N ASN A 248 -8.19 -13.94 23.07
CA ASN A 248 -8.81 -14.12 24.37
C ASN A 248 -7.83 -13.62 25.45
N LEU A 249 -8.31 -12.84 26.37
CA LEU A 249 -7.61 -12.46 27.59
C LEU A 249 -7.87 -13.52 28.65
N THR A 250 -8.90 -13.35 29.46
CA THR A 250 -9.32 -14.34 30.45
C THR A 250 -10.50 -15.19 29.97
N ASN A 251 -11.15 -14.82 28.86
CA ASN A 251 -12.20 -15.61 28.23
C ASN A 251 -11.69 -17.01 27.83
N THR A 252 -12.46 -18.04 28.18
CA THR A 252 -12.17 -19.44 27.86
C THR A 252 -13.02 -19.98 26.70
N THR A 253 -13.96 -19.18 26.20
CA THR A 253 -14.80 -19.56 25.06
C THR A 253 -14.02 -19.37 23.76
N SER A 254 -14.21 -20.29 22.81
CA SER A 254 -13.60 -20.15 21.49
C SER A 254 -14.18 -18.95 20.74
N ILE A 255 -13.30 -18.09 20.27
CA ILE A 255 -13.61 -16.96 19.36
C ILE A 255 -13.07 -17.30 17.99
N THR A 256 -13.88 -17.09 16.97
CA THR A 256 -13.50 -17.35 15.58
C THR A 256 -13.86 -16.16 14.71
N MET A 257 -12.92 -15.71 13.90
CA MET A 257 -13.17 -14.73 12.82
C MET A 257 -12.77 -15.33 11.49
N GLN A 258 -13.56 -15.07 10.45
CA GLN A 258 -13.31 -15.55 9.11
C GLN A 258 -13.22 -14.36 8.15
N THR A 259 -12.26 -14.40 7.21
CA THR A 259 -12.10 -13.36 6.18
C THR A 259 -11.72 -14.01 4.84
N PRO A 260 -12.56 -13.86 3.80
CA PRO A 260 -12.23 -14.36 2.46
C PRO A 260 -11.26 -13.48 1.70
N SER A 261 -11.43 -12.16 1.77
CA SER A 261 -10.60 -11.23 0.98
C SER A 261 -10.49 -9.85 1.60
N ALA A 262 -9.40 -9.19 1.28
CA ALA A 262 -9.17 -7.79 1.61
C ALA A 262 -8.27 -7.14 0.57
N ILE A 263 -8.45 -5.84 0.37
CA ILE A 263 -7.63 -5.00 -0.50
C ILE A 263 -7.46 -3.61 0.13
N ALA A 264 -6.27 -3.08 0.07
CA ALA A 264 -5.99 -1.68 0.41
C ALA A 264 -5.23 -1.01 -0.72
N GLY A 265 -5.52 0.25 -0.95
CA GLY A 265 -4.91 1.02 -2.02
C GLY A 265 -5.08 2.53 -1.83
N ILE A 266 -4.53 3.26 -2.77
CA ILE A 266 -4.60 4.72 -2.81
C ILE A 266 -5.82 5.12 -3.66
N ASP A 267 -6.60 6.06 -3.16
CA ASP A 267 -7.70 6.70 -3.88
C ASP A 267 -7.15 7.95 -4.57
N GLY A 268 -6.77 7.79 -5.84
CA GLY A 268 -6.19 8.84 -6.65
C GLY A 268 -5.43 8.28 -7.86
N LYS A 269 -5.21 9.10 -8.87
CA LYS A 269 -4.46 8.71 -10.06
C LYS A 269 -2.98 8.92 -9.84
N VAL A 270 -2.19 7.84 -9.89
CA VAL A 270 -0.73 7.91 -10.03
C VAL A 270 -0.41 7.82 -11.52
N ASN A 271 0.04 8.90 -12.13
CA ASN A 271 0.40 8.94 -13.56
C ASN A 271 1.81 8.38 -13.76
N GLY A 272 1.93 7.32 -14.53
CA GLY A 272 3.20 6.79 -15.02
C GLY A 272 3.66 5.49 -14.35
N PRO A 273 4.77 4.89 -14.85
CA PRO A 273 5.45 3.82 -14.14
C PRO A 273 5.91 4.40 -12.82
N GLU A 274 5.41 3.90 -11.74
CA GLU A 274 5.47 4.41 -10.35
C GLU A 274 6.16 5.78 -10.26
N PRO A 275 5.43 6.88 -10.04
CA PRO A 275 6.09 8.18 -9.92
C PRO A 275 7.16 8.02 -8.84
N ILE A 276 8.34 8.53 -9.10
CA ILE A 276 9.38 8.66 -8.07
C ILE A 276 8.72 9.44 -6.95
N HIS A 277 8.24 8.71 -5.97
CA HIS A 277 7.59 9.32 -4.81
C HIS A 277 8.61 10.26 -4.17
N PRO A 278 8.26 11.49 -3.74
CA PRO A 278 9.19 12.44 -3.19
C PRO A 278 9.99 11.92 -1.99
N PHE A 279 9.55 10.84 -1.37
CA PHE A 279 10.23 10.16 -0.25
C PHE A 279 10.94 8.86 -0.67
N THR A 280 11.21 8.67 -1.96
CA THR A 280 11.98 7.53 -2.48
C THR A 280 13.45 7.92 -2.57
N LEU A 281 14.32 7.08 -1.98
CA LEU A 281 15.75 7.35 -1.91
C LEU A 281 16.55 6.24 -2.58
N TYR A 282 17.36 6.62 -3.59
CA TYR A 282 18.31 5.72 -4.23
C TYR A 282 19.53 5.50 -3.34
N ARG A 283 20.00 4.24 -3.27
CA ARG A 283 21.20 3.81 -2.56
C ARG A 283 22.02 2.85 -3.39
N THR A 284 23.32 2.85 -3.18
CA THR A 284 24.23 1.87 -3.84
C THR A 284 25.30 1.43 -2.87
N GLN A 285 25.54 0.11 -2.77
CA GLN A 285 26.62 -0.48 -2.00
C GLN A 285 27.51 -1.30 -2.91
N LYS A 286 28.81 -1.23 -2.68
CA LYS A 286 29.83 -2.03 -3.37
C LYS A 286 30.40 -3.10 -2.45
N ALA A 287 30.75 -4.25 -3.01
CA ALA A 287 31.44 -5.30 -2.33
C ALA A 287 32.29 -6.11 -3.31
N GLY A 288 33.35 -6.71 -2.81
CA GLY A 288 34.22 -7.62 -3.56
C GLY A 288 34.83 -8.65 -2.66
N LYS A 289 35.23 -9.80 -3.23
CA LYS A 289 35.98 -10.88 -2.58
C LYS A 289 37.01 -11.45 -3.53
N THR A 290 37.91 -12.23 -3.01
CA THR A 290 38.96 -12.92 -3.81
C THR A 290 38.97 -14.43 -3.52
N GLY A 291 39.44 -15.20 -4.48
CA GLY A 291 39.66 -16.65 -4.29
C GLY A 291 38.37 -17.48 -4.36
N ILE A 292 37.32 -17.02 -5.07
CA ILE A 292 36.04 -17.71 -5.12
C ILE A 292 36.11 -18.86 -6.12
N THR A 293 35.73 -20.08 -5.68
CA THR A 293 35.64 -21.31 -6.48
C THR A 293 34.36 -22.11 -6.18
N THR A 294 33.62 -21.74 -5.17
CA THR A 294 32.35 -22.36 -4.76
C THR A 294 31.36 -21.26 -4.44
N GLU A 295 30.08 -21.57 -4.41
CA GLU A 295 29.04 -20.59 -4.08
C GLU A 295 29.38 -19.87 -2.77
N THR A 296 29.54 -18.57 -2.89
CA THR A 296 30.00 -17.71 -1.77
C THR A 296 29.18 -16.42 -1.76
N ASN A 297 28.74 -16.03 -0.57
CA ASN A 297 28.14 -14.70 -0.36
C ASN A 297 29.17 -13.60 -0.66
N ILE A 298 28.86 -12.71 -1.57
CA ILE A 298 29.66 -11.50 -1.82
C ILE A 298 29.09 -10.34 -1.01
N MET A 299 27.79 -10.18 -1.02
CA MET A 299 27.06 -9.18 -0.25
C MET A 299 25.66 -9.65 0.05
N THR A 300 25.21 -9.43 1.27
CA THR A 300 23.80 -9.55 1.64
C THR A 300 23.31 -8.19 2.12
N ILE A 301 22.21 -7.69 1.58
CA ILE A 301 21.49 -6.56 2.14
C ILE A 301 20.29 -7.08 2.95
N ARG A 302 19.97 -6.37 4.02
CA ARG A 302 18.81 -6.64 4.87
C ARG A 302 18.00 -5.38 5.06
N ASN A 303 16.70 -5.44 4.79
CA ASN A 303 15.76 -4.43 5.23
C ASN A 303 15.51 -4.66 6.73
N ASN A 304 15.97 -3.76 7.59
CA ASN A 304 15.89 -3.94 9.04
C ASN A 304 14.43 -3.97 9.52
N ALA A 305 14.11 -4.84 10.48
CA ALA A 305 12.76 -4.91 11.05
C ALA A 305 12.36 -3.66 11.85
N THR A 306 13.35 -2.93 12.34
CA THR A 306 13.18 -1.67 13.07
C THR A 306 14.05 -0.57 12.49
N PHE A 307 13.56 0.67 12.54
CA PHE A 307 14.30 1.87 12.17
C PHE A 307 14.01 2.98 13.18
N GLN A 308 15.05 3.62 13.73
CA GLN A 308 14.93 4.66 14.77
C GLN A 308 14.04 4.21 15.95
N SER A 309 14.26 2.96 16.41
CA SER A 309 13.52 2.32 17.51
C SER A 309 12.01 2.18 17.27
N LYS A 310 11.56 2.26 16.02
CA LYS A 310 10.16 2.04 15.61
C LYS A 310 10.09 0.83 14.68
N THR A 311 8.93 0.20 14.63
CA THR A 311 8.63 -0.82 13.61
C THR A 311 8.85 -0.23 12.22
N ASN A 312 9.74 -0.83 11.43
CA ASN A 312 9.98 -0.40 10.07
C ASN A 312 8.82 -0.88 9.17
N ARG A 313 8.36 -0.01 8.29
CA ARG A 313 7.33 -0.31 7.28
C ARG A 313 7.78 0.12 5.88
N VAL A 314 9.03 0.57 5.76
CA VAL A 314 9.65 0.97 4.49
C VAL A 314 9.97 -0.28 3.69
N ARG A 315 9.69 -0.24 2.41
CA ARG A 315 10.05 -1.32 1.47
C ARG A 315 11.33 -0.95 0.75
N VAL A 316 12.11 -1.97 0.43
CA VAL A 316 13.35 -1.83 -0.34
C VAL A 316 13.16 -2.54 -1.67
N ARG A 317 13.23 -1.81 -2.79
CA ARG A 317 13.13 -2.35 -4.14
C ARG A 317 14.51 -2.40 -4.79
N ILE A 318 14.84 -3.54 -5.36
CA ILE A 318 16.13 -3.74 -6.03
C ILE A 318 16.04 -3.19 -7.45
N GLU A 319 17.00 -2.37 -7.84
CA GLU A 319 16.98 -1.65 -9.12
C GLU A 319 18.02 -2.16 -10.12
N ALA A 320 19.25 -2.31 -9.69
CA ALA A 320 20.34 -2.70 -10.59
C ALA A 320 21.46 -3.43 -9.88
N LEU A 321 22.09 -4.33 -10.61
CA LEU A 321 23.32 -5.02 -10.24
C LEU A 321 24.38 -4.75 -11.29
N SER A 322 25.56 -4.28 -10.88
CA SER A 322 26.76 -4.33 -11.71
C SER A 322 27.74 -5.37 -11.16
N PHE A 323 28.39 -6.07 -12.06
CA PHE A 323 29.29 -7.17 -11.73
C PHE A 323 30.52 -7.15 -12.62
N PHE A 324 31.67 -7.46 -12.04
CA PHE A 324 32.92 -7.77 -12.75
C PHE A 324 33.65 -8.87 -12.00
N GLY A 325 34.08 -9.92 -12.71
CA GLY A 325 34.82 -11.04 -12.14
C GLY A 325 36.20 -11.14 -12.74
N GLU A 326 37.24 -10.67 -12.04
CA GLU A 326 38.64 -10.84 -12.43
C GLU A 326 39.10 -12.27 -12.12
N GLY A 327 39.87 -12.90 -13.04
CA GLY A 327 40.43 -14.21 -12.73
C GLY A 327 41.12 -14.88 -13.94
N THR A 328 41.65 -16.10 -13.76
CA THR A 328 42.36 -16.86 -14.79
C THR A 328 41.54 -18.07 -15.23
N GLY A 329 41.49 -18.36 -16.56
CA GLY A 329 40.76 -19.50 -17.13
C GLY A 329 39.59 -19.08 -18.04
N SER A 330 38.86 -20.04 -18.59
CA SER A 330 37.79 -19.82 -19.60
C SER A 330 36.38 -20.17 -19.11
N ASN A 331 36.20 -20.37 -17.80
CA ASN A 331 34.94 -20.84 -17.26
C ASN A 331 33.94 -19.68 -17.04
N THR A 332 32.67 -20.01 -17.03
CA THR A 332 31.58 -19.09 -16.66
C THR A 332 31.58 -18.79 -15.17
N VAL A 333 30.92 -17.72 -14.83
CA VAL A 333 30.66 -17.28 -13.46
C VAL A 333 29.15 -17.24 -13.27
N THR A 334 28.65 -17.99 -12.31
CA THR A 334 27.25 -17.94 -11.91
C THR A 334 27.08 -16.85 -10.84
N VAL A 335 26.17 -15.91 -11.09
CA VAL A 335 25.77 -14.85 -10.13
C VAL A 335 24.31 -15.03 -9.80
N GLN A 336 23.99 -15.19 -8.53
CA GLN A 336 22.61 -15.40 -8.06
C GLN A 336 22.18 -14.36 -7.05
N GLY A 337 20.90 -13.95 -7.13
CA GLY A 337 20.21 -13.24 -6.09
C GLY A 337 19.29 -14.20 -5.32
N ILE A 338 19.51 -14.35 -4.01
CA ILE A 338 18.79 -15.30 -3.18
C ILE A 338 18.12 -14.56 -2.04
N LYS A 339 16.78 -14.58 -2.03
CA LYS A 339 15.99 -13.95 -0.97
C LYS A 339 15.93 -14.85 0.25
N ASN A 340 16.15 -14.27 1.44
CA ASN A 340 16.06 -14.93 2.74
C ASN A 340 16.99 -16.16 2.90
N ALA A 341 18.16 -16.12 2.25
CA ALA A 341 19.18 -17.14 2.41
C ALA A 341 19.78 -17.14 3.84
N THR A 342 20.23 -18.30 4.27
CA THR A 342 21.02 -18.45 5.50
C THR A 342 22.51 -18.34 5.16
N LEU A 343 23.23 -17.45 5.84
CA LEU A 343 24.66 -17.25 5.67
C LEU A 343 25.44 -18.11 6.66
N GLY A 344 26.48 -18.77 6.18
CA GLY A 344 27.50 -19.39 7.03
C GLY A 344 28.66 -18.45 7.35
N GLY A 345 29.61 -18.93 8.12
CA GLY A 345 30.70 -18.11 8.64
C GLY A 345 30.25 -17.27 9.84
N THR A 346 30.67 -16.01 9.87
CA THR A 346 30.30 -15.04 10.93
C THR A 346 29.72 -13.79 10.25
N PRO A 347 28.46 -13.81 9.84
CA PRO A 347 27.82 -12.64 9.25
C PRO A 347 27.84 -11.44 10.21
N SER A 348 28.15 -10.26 9.68
CA SER A 348 28.23 -9.03 10.47
C SER A 348 27.56 -7.88 9.70
N TYR A 349 26.34 -7.58 10.08
CA TYR A 349 25.56 -6.54 9.42
C TYR A 349 25.99 -5.13 9.89
N THR A 350 26.35 -4.29 8.94
CA THR A 350 26.67 -2.88 9.14
C THR A 350 25.53 -2.04 8.60
N GLU A 351 25.06 -1.06 9.37
CA GLU A 351 24.04 -0.11 8.88
C GLU A 351 24.61 0.72 7.72
N TYR A 352 23.86 0.83 6.63
CA TYR A 352 24.25 1.70 5.52
C TYR A 352 24.33 3.17 5.97
N SER A 353 23.35 3.61 6.75
CA SER A 353 23.33 4.93 7.40
C SER A 353 22.33 4.91 8.56
N SER A 354 22.78 5.09 9.78
CA SER A 354 21.99 4.96 11.01
C SER A 354 20.75 5.88 11.06
N ASN A 355 20.79 7.03 10.42
CA ASN A 355 19.74 8.02 10.48
C ASN A 355 18.96 8.21 9.16
N ALA A 356 19.40 7.58 8.08
CA ALA A 356 18.88 7.88 6.75
C ALA A 356 18.60 6.66 5.88
N SER A 357 18.83 5.44 6.38
CA SER A 357 18.60 4.21 5.63
C SER A 357 18.05 3.12 6.54
N VAL A 358 17.05 2.39 6.02
CA VAL A 358 16.51 1.21 6.69
C VAL A 358 17.32 -0.06 6.41
N VAL A 359 18.38 0.05 5.59
CA VAL A 359 19.17 -1.07 5.11
C VAL A 359 20.45 -1.24 5.93
N SER A 360 20.73 -2.46 6.28
CA SER A 360 22.06 -2.93 6.70
C SER A 360 22.60 -3.94 5.68
N TYR A 361 23.92 -4.06 5.59
CA TYR A 361 24.58 -5.00 4.68
C TYR A 361 25.65 -5.83 5.38
N ASP A 362 25.86 -7.05 4.87
CA ASP A 362 26.91 -7.98 5.28
C ASP A 362 27.79 -8.33 4.09
N THR A 363 29.10 -8.37 4.31
CA THR A 363 30.11 -8.88 3.38
C THR A 363 31.03 -9.91 4.02
N ALA A 364 30.80 -10.23 5.31
CA ALA A 364 31.61 -11.15 6.07
C ALA A 364 31.13 -12.61 5.99
N GLY A 365 29.83 -12.82 5.80
CA GLY A 365 29.25 -14.14 5.56
C GLY A 365 29.94 -14.86 4.40
N THR A 366 30.02 -16.20 4.46
CA THR A 366 30.76 -17.01 3.49
C THR A 366 29.86 -17.92 2.68
N THR A 367 29.39 -19.03 3.22
CA THR A 367 28.54 -19.99 2.53
C THR A 367 27.09 -19.50 2.52
N VAL A 368 26.35 -19.94 1.50
CA VAL A 368 24.95 -19.61 1.31
C VAL A 368 24.15 -20.91 1.31
N SER A 369 23.00 -20.93 1.95
CA SER A 369 22.10 -22.09 1.95
C SER A 369 20.64 -21.69 2.13
N GLY A 370 19.73 -22.43 1.49
CA GLY A 370 18.30 -22.14 1.53
C GLY A 370 17.94 -20.80 0.90
N GLY A 371 16.73 -20.32 1.17
CA GLY A 371 16.16 -19.14 0.54
C GLY A 371 15.62 -19.41 -0.85
N ASP A 372 15.11 -18.36 -1.50
CA ASP A 372 14.50 -18.41 -2.83
C ASP A 372 15.39 -17.69 -3.84
N ILE A 373 15.81 -18.39 -4.89
CA ILE A 373 16.56 -17.78 -6.00
C ILE A 373 15.60 -16.91 -6.80
N VAL A 374 15.81 -15.59 -6.78
CA VAL A 374 14.99 -14.61 -7.48
C VAL A 374 15.57 -14.20 -8.83
N PHE A 375 16.86 -14.39 -9.04
CA PHE A 375 17.52 -14.35 -10.35
C PHE A 375 18.82 -15.18 -10.35
N SER A 376 19.24 -15.62 -11.54
CA SER A 376 20.50 -16.31 -11.77
C SER A 376 21.05 -15.93 -13.15
N PHE A 377 22.32 -15.51 -13.21
CA PHE A 377 23.01 -15.12 -14.46
C PHE A 377 24.29 -15.95 -14.63
N GLU A 378 24.45 -16.46 -15.85
CA GLU A 378 25.71 -17.09 -16.28
C GLU A 378 26.51 -16.07 -17.10
N LEU A 379 27.63 -15.61 -16.55
CA LEU A 379 28.43 -14.52 -17.10
C LEU A 379 29.79 -15.03 -17.60
N GLY A 380 30.30 -14.41 -18.66
CA GLY A 380 31.70 -14.56 -19.06
C GLY A 380 32.63 -13.87 -18.07
N ARG A 381 33.84 -14.41 -17.93
CA ARG A 381 34.88 -13.77 -17.09
C ARG A 381 35.46 -12.55 -17.77
N GLU A 382 35.98 -11.61 -16.97
CA GLU A 382 36.60 -10.35 -17.42
C GLU A 382 35.66 -9.46 -18.25
N ILE A 383 34.34 -9.71 -18.18
CA ILE A 383 33.33 -8.91 -18.83
C ILE A 383 32.59 -8.14 -17.74
N GLY A 384 32.58 -6.81 -17.88
CA GLY A 384 31.72 -5.97 -17.05
C GLY A 384 30.26 -6.18 -17.46
N TYR A 385 29.40 -6.42 -16.47
CA TYR A 385 27.99 -6.66 -16.66
C TYR A 385 27.17 -5.71 -15.80
N VAL A 386 26.11 -5.16 -16.37
CA VAL A 386 25.14 -4.33 -15.66
C VAL A 386 23.75 -4.80 -16.02
N GLU A 387 22.98 -5.19 -15.04
CA GLU A 387 21.59 -5.62 -15.19
C GLU A 387 20.65 -4.65 -14.51
N ASN A 388 19.56 -4.31 -15.22
CA ASN A 388 18.41 -3.62 -14.64
C ASN A 388 17.47 -4.68 -14.04
N LEU A 389 17.37 -4.69 -12.71
CA LEU A 389 16.55 -5.64 -11.96
C LEU A 389 15.13 -5.13 -11.66
N GLU A 390 14.79 -3.92 -12.08
CA GLU A 390 13.45 -3.34 -11.86
C GLU A 390 12.34 -4.24 -12.40
N ALA A 391 12.54 -4.81 -13.59
CA ALA A 391 11.57 -5.70 -14.24
C ALA A 391 11.32 -7.02 -13.48
N PHE A 392 12.23 -7.43 -12.61
CA PHE A 392 12.06 -8.61 -11.74
C PHE A 392 11.14 -8.34 -10.55
N GLY A 393 10.88 -7.07 -10.24
CA GLY A 393 9.98 -6.69 -9.16
C GLY A 393 10.44 -7.16 -7.76
N ILE A 394 11.76 -7.26 -7.55
CA ILE A 394 12.32 -7.78 -6.29
C ILE A 394 12.18 -6.73 -5.20
N GLU A 395 11.37 -7.02 -4.20
CA GLU A 395 11.16 -6.16 -3.05
C GLU A 395 11.42 -6.92 -1.75
N LEU A 396 12.06 -6.22 -0.81
CA LEU A 396 12.31 -6.71 0.54
C LEU A 396 11.37 -6.01 1.52
N ALA A 397 10.53 -6.79 2.17
CA ALA A 397 9.79 -6.35 3.34
C ALA A 397 10.73 -6.19 4.56
N PRO A 398 10.32 -5.44 5.60
CA PRO A 398 11.10 -5.36 6.82
C PRO A 398 11.42 -6.75 7.41
N GLY A 399 12.69 -6.99 7.72
CA GLY A 399 13.20 -8.26 8.17
C GLY A 399 13.78 -9.16 7.08
N GLU A 400 13.42 -8.95 5.82
CA GLU A 400 13.90 -9.77 4.70
C GLU A 400 15.30 -9.38 4.22
N THR A 401 15.96 -10.34 3.57
CA THR A 401 17.31 -10.21 3.04
C THR A 401 17.37 -10.54 1.56
N LEU A 402 18.34 -9.96 0.85
CA LEU A 402 18.78 -10.41 -0.48
C LEU A 402 20.29 -10.64 -0.43
N THR A 403 20.69 -11.87 -0.70
CA THR A 403 22.08 -12.30 -0.82
C THR A 403 22.48 -12.35 -2.28
N ILE A 404 23.58 -11.69 -2.64
CA ILE A 404 24.22 -11.86 -3.94
C ILE A 404 25.37 -12.87 -3.74
N SER A 405 25.18 -14.07 -4.28
CA SER A 405 26.18 -15.13 -4.28
C SER A 405 26.86 -15.25 -5.64
N VAL A 406 28.08 -15.73 -5.61
CA VAL A 406 28.90 -15.99 -6.79
C VAL A 406 29.55 -17.35 -6.70
N GLU A 407 29.53 -18.10 -7.80
CA GLU A 407 30.21 -19.37 -7.98
C GLU A 407 31.00 -19.39 -9.28
N SER A 408 32.14 -20.04 -9.30
CA SER A 408 32.93 -20.29 -10.52
C SER A 408 33.79 -21.54 -10.38
N ALA A 409 33.89 -22.35 -11.43
CA ALA A 409 34.76 -23.52 -11.45
C ALA A 409 36.28 -23.19 -11.44
N SER A 410 36.65 -21.93 -11.61
CA SER A 410 38.03 -21.44 -11.50
C SER A 410 38.07 -20.24 -10.58
N THR A 411 39.22 -20.07 -9.91
CA THR A 411 39.39 -18.93 -8.98
C THR A 411 39.12 -17.59 -9.63
N ILE A 412 38.23 -16.82 -9.00
CA ILE A 412 37.91 -15.44 -9.41
C ILE A 412 37.96 -14.47 -8.24
N ALA A 413 38.07 -13.19 -8.56
CA ALA A 413 37.91 -12.08 -7.65
C ALA A 413 36.71 -11.21 -8.13
N PRO A 414 35.49 -11.46 -7.62
CA PRO A 414 34.32 -10.70 -8.02
C PRO A 414 34.28 -9.35 -7.33
N ASP A 415 33.95 -8.32 -8.11
CA ASP A 415 33.51 -7.01 -7.65
C ASP A 415 32.07 -6.77 -8.10
N LEU A 416 31.24 -6.25 -7.22
CA LEU A 416 29.85 -5.91 -7.56
C LEU A 416 29.38 -4.62 -6.88
N ALA A 417 28.36 -4.02 -7.48
CA ALA A 417 27.59 -2.96 -6.84
C ALA A 417 26.09 -3.24 -7.00
N LEU A 418 25.37 -3.17 -5.92
CA LEU A 418 23.91 -3.31 -5.88
C LEU A 418 23.28 -1.96 -5.61
N THR A 419 22.31 -1.60 -6.44
CA THR A 419 21.52 -0.37 -6.30
C THR A 419 20.08 -0.71 -5.94
N TRP A 420 19.52 0.02 -4.99
CA TRP A 420 18.14 -0.16 -4.54
C TRP A 420 17.45 1.17 -4.26
N LEU A 421 16.12 1.12 -4.15
CA LEU A 421 15.25 2.19 -3.68
C LEU A 421 14.73 1.89 -2.28
N GLU A 422 14.73 2.88 -1.42
CA GLU A 422 14.02 2.85 -0.14
C GLU A 422 12.75 3.67 -0.28
N LEU A 423 11.60 3.01 -0.12
CA LEU A 423 10.26 3.54 -0.37
C LEU A 423 9.65 4.04 0.95
N PHE A 424 10.13 5.19 1.45
CA PHE A 424 9.65 5.84 2.67
C PHE A 424 8.20 6.34 2.57
#